data_f90d42487dcee8dbe3c70c82cea8930a
#
_entry.id   f90d42487dcee8dbe3c70c82cea8930a
#
_cell.length_a   1.000
_cell.length_b   1.000
_cell.length_c   1.000
_cell.angle_alpha   90.00
_cell.angle_beta   90.00
_cell.angle_gamma   90.00
#
_symmetry.space_group_name_H-M   'P 1'
#
loop_
_entity.id
_entity.type
_entity.pdbx_description
1 polymer ?
#
loop_
_entity_poly.entity_id
_entity_poly.type
_entity_poly.pdbx_seq_one_letter_code
_entity_poly.pdbx_strand_id
1 'polypeptide(L)'
;MKLTNRRILQILSHCLSEDRVCLTRENYKDEIVARLNNIKDLEFNFECSSGVTKIVLRPTDEENKFVIKIPFSGEMKIQRNSKGVLEETYVPFEWSDSGITWYPGNYCDIEAERCKHIIREGWGDLIAKTSLIGIVGDLYVYKQELVDTIAEDKYYERDDDFEDRLSSAKDLSTSYGDEIDEYWVMELIDYMGEEKTTDFLEFLAEWGYSNDLHGANVGFKNGVPVMFDYSDYED
;
A
#
# COMPACT_ATOMS: atom_id res chain seq x y z
N MET A 1 1.33 -23.38 -5.62
CA MET A 1 -0.04 -23.58 -5.03
C MET A 1 -0.64 -22.20 -4.69
N LYS A 2 -1.85 -21.93 -5.16
CA LYS A 2 -2.50 -20.62 -4.93
C LYS A 2 -2.94 -20.45 -3.48
N LEU A 3 -2.43 -19.41 -2.80
CA LEU A 3 -2.77 -19.08 -1.43
C LEU A 3 -4.19 -18.51 -1.32
N THR A 4 -5.03 -19.18 -0.55
CA THR A 4 -6.36 -18.64 -0.20
C THR A 4 -6.27 -17.71 1.02
N ASN A 5 -7.23 -16.80 1.18
CA ASN A 5 -7.29 -15.91 2.35
C ASN A 5 -7.29 -16.71 3.66
N ARG A 6 -8.04 -17.83 3.72
CA ARG A 6 -8.06 -18.72 4.89
C ARG A 6 -6.66 -19.27 5.21
N ARG A 7 -5.89 -19.68 4.18
CA ARG A 7 -4.54 -20.21 4.39
C ARG A 7 -3.57 -19.13 4.87
N ILE A 8 -3.67 -17.91 4.32
CA ILE A 8 -2.89 -16.76 4.78
C ILE A 8 -3.13 -16.52 6.27
N LEU A 9 -4.40 -16.43 6.68
CA LEU A 9 -4.76 -16.19 8.09
C LEU A 9 -4.31 -17.34 9.01
N GLN A 10 -4.36 -18.59 8.56
CA GLN A 10 -3.83 -19.74 9.31
C GLN A 10 -2.32 -19.64 9.52
N ILE A 11 -1.57 -19.26 8.49
CA ILE A 11 -0.11 -19.08 8.57
C ILE A 11 0.24 -17.98 9.57
N LEU A 12 -0.41 -16.83 9.43
CA LEU A 12 -0.19 -15.70 10.33
C LEU A 12 -0.56 -16.03 11.78
N SER A 13 -1.62 -16.79 12.01
CA SER A 13 -2.02 -17.20 13.35
C SER A 13 -0.98 -18.11 14.05
N HIS A 14 -0.15 -18.81 13.29
CA HIS A 14 0.97 -19.57 13.87
C HIS A 14 2.15 -18.69 14.24
N CYS A 15 2.26 -17.51 13.64
CA CYS A 15 3.33 -16.54 13.93
C CYS A 15 2.97 -15.67 15.13
N LEU A 16 1.69 -15.36 15.28
CA LEU A 16 1.18 -14.51 16.33
C LEU A 16 0.86 -15.39 17.54
N SER A 17 1.56 -15.19 18.66
CA SER A 17 1.28 -15.90 19.91
C SER A 17 -0.16 -15.60 20.38
N GLU A 18 -0.70 -16.43 21.29
CA GLU A 18 -2.01 -16.23 21.92
C GLU A 18 -2.11 -14.89 22.70
N ASP A 19 -0.97 -14.27 23.01
CA ASP A 19 -0.89 -12.98 23.67
C ASP A 19 -1.04 -11.84 22.64
N ARG A 20 -1.58 -10.69 23.08
CA ARG A 20 -1.66 -9.47 22.29
C ARG A 20 -0.32 -9.09 21.70
N VAL A 21 -0.21 -9.14 20.39
CA VAL A 21 1.00 -8.70 19.69
C VAL A 21 0.87 -7.21 19.39
N CYS A 22 1.66 -6.40 20.11
CA CYS A 22 1.85 -4.99 19.75
C CYS A 22 2.85 -4.92 18.61
N LEU A 23 2.38 -4.86 17.37
CA LEU A 23 3.22 -4.81 16.19
C LEU A 23 3.64 -3.36 15.92
N THR A 24 4.96 -3.13 15.93
CA THR A 24 5.57 -1.84 15.64
C THR A 24 6.64 -1.95 14.56
N ARG A 25 7.12 -0.81 14.05
CA ARG A 25 8.20 -0.77 13.07
C ARG A 25 9.53 -1.33 13.64
N GLU A 26 9.72 -1.27 14.94
CA GLU A 26 10.93 -1.73 15.61
C GLU A 26 10.93 -3.25 15.82
N ASN A 27 9.75 -3.85 16.11
CA ASN A 27 9.66 -5.25 16.54
C ASN A 27 9.11 -6.23 15.47
N TYR A 28 8.59 -5.74 14.32
CA TYR A 28 7.92 -6.62 13.34
C TYR A 28 8.80 -7.76 12.82
N LYS A 29 10.13 -7.55 12.77
CA LYS A 29 11.07 -8.57 12.29
C LYS A 29 11.07 -9.77 13.21
N ASP A 30 11.04 -9.55 14.52
CA ASP A 30 11.03 -10.62 15.52
C ASP A 30 9.62 -11.20 15.69
N GLU A 31 8.61 -10.35 15.70
CA GLU A 31 7.23 -10.75 15.95
C GLU A 31 6.58 -11.52 14.78
N ILE A 32 6.92 -11.19 13.55
CA ILE A 32 6.33 -11.85 12.38
C ILE A 32 7.38 -12.53 11.51
N VAL A 33 8.39 -11.79 11.04
CA VAL A 33 9.29 -12.29 9.99
C VAL A 33 10.13 -13.47 10.47
N ALA A 34 10.74 -13.37 11.65
CA ALA A 34 11.52 -14.47 12.22
C ALA A 34 10.66 -15.73 12.47
N ARG A 35 9.42 -15.53 12.91
CA ARG A 35 8.49 -16.63 13.15
C ARG A 35 7.99 -17.27 11.86
N LEU A 36 7.70 -16.48 10.81
CA LEU A 36 7.38 -16.99 9.47
C LEU A 36 8.50 -17.89 8.94
N ASN A 37 9.75 -17.43 9.06
CA ASN A 37 10.93 -18.18 8.60
C ASN A 37 11.18 -19.47 9.39
N ASN A 38 10.62 -19.60 10.59
CA ASN A 38 10.75 -20.79 11.43
C ASN A 38 9.61 -21.81 11.23
N ILE A 39 8.60 -21.50 10.45
CA ILE A 39 7.54 -22.47 10.14
C ILE A 39 8.13 -23.57 9.24
N LYS A 40 8.24 -24.77 9.79
CA LYS A 40 8.65 -25.95 9.01
C LYS A 40 7.56 -26.29 7.99
N ASP A 41 7.99 -26.68 6.79
CA ASP A 41 7.10 -27.10 5.70
C ASP A 41 6.22 -25.97 5.11
N LEU A 42 6.62 -24.70 5.23
CA LEU A 42 6.06 -23.66 4.40
C LEU A 42 6.51 -23.91 2.94
N GLU A 43 5.55 -24.15 2.07
CA GLU A 43 5.81 -24.41 0.64
C GLU A 43 6.26 -23.15 -0.13
N PHE A 44 6.33 -22.00 0.53
CA PHE A 44 6.72 -20.71 -0.04
C PHE A 44 7.32 -19.81 1.04
N ASN A 45 8.14 -18.88 0.59
CA ASN A 45 8.73 -17.85 1.43
C ASN A 45 8.01 -16.51 1.23
N PHE A 46 8.21 -15.60 2.17
CA PHE A 46 7.77 -14.22 2.05
C PHE A 46 8.99 -13.29 2.01
N GLU A 47 9.01 -12.39 1.04
CA GLU A 47 9.81 -11.18 1.15
C GLU A 47 9.07 -10.21 2.05
N CYS A 48 9.81 -9.54 2.93
CA CYS A 48 9.23 -8.61 3.88
C CYS A 48 9.84 -7.23 3.69
N SER A 49 8.98 -6.23 3.58
CA SER A 49 9.33 -4.82 3.63
C SER A 49 8.46 -4.10 4.63
N SER A 50 8.81 -2.87 4.98
CA SER A 50 7.97 -2.01 5.82
C SER A 50 7.95 -0.60 5.27
N GLY A 51 6.76 0.00 5.29
CA GLY A 51 6.58 1.44 5.22
C GLY A 51 6.64 2.08 6.61
N VAL A 52 6.11 3.29 6.73
CA VAL A 52 6.02 4.02 8.00
C VAL A 52 4.95 3.41 8.91
N THR A 53 3.83 2.97 8.36
CA THR A 53 2.61 2.59 9.10
C THR A 53 2.27 1.11 9.06
N LYS A 54 2.95 0.32 8.23
CA LYS A 54 2.61 -1.08 7.96
C LYS A 54 3.80 -1.93 7.57
N ILE A 55 3.67 -3.23 7.75
CA ILE A 55 4.53 -4.21 7.08
C ILE A 55 3.85 -4.71 5.81
N VAL A 56 4.67 -5.10 4.85
CA VAL A 56 4.25 -5.69 3.58
C VAL A 56 4.96 -7.04 3.42
N LEU A 57 4.18 -8.10 3.31
CA LEU A 57 4.68 -9.45 3.05
C LEU A 57 4.31 -9.86 1.63
N ARG A 58 5.31 -10.13 0.80
CA ARG A 58 5.13 -10.58 -0.58
C ARG A 58 5.48 -12.07 -0.68
N PRO A 59 4.56 -12.95 -1.13
CA PRO A 59 4.93 -14.32 -1.50
C PRO A 59 5.97 -14.31 -2.61
N THR A 60 7.00 -15.18 -2.50
CA THR A 60 8.08 -15.23 -3.50
C THR A 60 7.76 -16.09 -4.71
N ASP A 61 6.65 -16.81 -4.69
CA ASP A 61 6.23 -17.65 -5.81
C ASP A 61 5.43 -16.85 -6.85
N GLU A 62 5.59 -17.21 -8.11
CA GLU A 62 4.98 -16.51 -9.25
C GLU A 62 3.45 -16.68 -9.37
N GLU A 63 2.86 -17.68 -8.70
CA GLU A 63 1.42 -17.93 -8.76
C GLU A 63 0.62 -16.96 -7.88
N ASN A 64 1.27 -16.38 -6.87
CA ASN A 64 0.64 -15.54 -5.87
C ASN A 64 0.92 -14.05 -6.13
N LYS A 65 0.17 -13.48 -7.06
CA LYS A 65 0.27 -12.07 -7.50
C LYS A 65 -0.45 -11.13 -6.51
N PHE A 66 0.04 -11.04 -5.28
CA PHE A 66 -0.48 -10.14 -4.25
C PHE A 66 0.56 -9.85 -3.17
N VAL A 67 0.28 -8.84 -2.38
CA VAL A 67 0.95 -8.55 -1.12
C VAL A 67 -0.02 -8.63 0.05
N ILE A 68 0.49 -8.94 1.24
CA ILE A 68 -0.24 -8.88 2.49
C ILE A 68 0.24 -7.64 3.23
N LYS A 69 -0.68 -6.77 3.61
CA LYS A 69 -0.42 -5.57 4.41
C LYS A 69 -0.95 -5.79 5.83
N ILE A 70 -0.13 -5.50 6.83
CA ILE A 70 -0.52 -5.56 8.24
C ILE A 70 -0.11 -4.22 8.86
N PRO A 71 -1.07 -3.36 9.23
CA PRO A 71 -0.77 -2.08 9.86
C PRO A 71 -0.10 -2.30 11.22
N PHE A 72 0.81 -1.42 11.58
CA PHE A 72 1.36 -1.38 12.93
C PHE A 72 0.27 -1.00 13.92
N SER A 73 0.35 -1.52 15.13
CA SER A 73 -0.61 -1.23 16.21
C SER A 73 -0.19 -0.02 17.07
N GLY A 74 1.02 0.48 16.88
CA GLY A 74 1.57 1.61 17.59
C GLY A 74 3.00 1.91 17.17
N GLU A 75 3.61 2.83 17.85
CA GLU A 75 5.00 3.26 17.64
C GLU A 75 5.77 3.34 18.96
N MET A 76 7.09 3.26 18.88
CA MET A 76 7.96 3.52 20.04
C MET A 76 8.32 5.01 20.06
N LYS A 77 8.03 5.71 21.17
CA LYS A 77 8.37 7.12 21.36
C LYS A 77 9.30 7.31 22.55
N ILE A 78 10.26 8.22 22.40
CA ILE A 78 11.08 8.67 23.53
C ILE A 78 10.30 9.73 24.30
N GLN A 79 9.89 9.40 25.50
CA GLN A 79 9.14 10.30 26.38
C GLN A 79 9.87 10.48 27.72
N ARG A 80 9.60 11.64 28.38
CA ARG A 80 10.09 11.85 29.74
C ARG A 80 9.12 11.21 30.73
N ASN A 81 9.63 10.31 31.55
CA ASN A 81 8.83 9.75 32.64
C ASN A 81 8.60 10.79 33.76
N SER A 82 7.84 10.43 34.80
CA SER A 82 7.54 11.29 35.95
C SER A 82 8.76 11.74 36.74
N LYS A 83 9.93 11.12 36.53
CA LYS A 83 11.22 11.46 37.16
C LYS A 83 12.10 12.34 36.23
N GLY A 84 11.59 12.71 35.05
CA GLY A 84 12.32 13.51 34.05
C GLY A 84 13.34 12.72 33.23
N VAL A 85 13.40 11.40 33.37
CA VAL A 85 14.30 10.52 32.60
C VAL A 85 13.65 10.22 31.25
N LEU A 86 14.44 10.26 30.17
CA LEU A 86 14.00 9.83 28.84
C LEU A 86 13.95 8.31 28.82
N GLU A 87 12.82 7.76 28.39
CA GLU A 87 12.61 6.32 28.20
C GLU A 87 11.82 6.06 26.93
N GLU A 88 12.04 4.94 26.30
CA GLU A 88 11.21 4.45 25.19
C GLU A 88 9.89 3.93 25.76
N THR A 89 8.80 4.45 25.22
CA THR A 89 7.44 4.06 25.62
C THR A 89 6.63 3.70 24.39
N TYR A 90 5.97 2.56 24.45
CA TYR A 90 5.01 2.17 23.42
C TYR A 90 3.77 3.07 23.47
N VAL A 91 3.45 3.69 22.33
CA VAL A 91 2.25 4.52 22.16
C VAL A 91 1.36 3.79 21.14
N PRO A 92 0.21 3.24 21.58
CA PRO A 92 -0.72 2.60 20.67
C PRO A 92 -1.32 3.63 19.71
N PHE A 93 -1.58 3.20 18.49
CA PHE A 93 -2.36 3.98 17.57
C PHE A 93 -3.84 3.94 18.01
N GLU A 94 -4.49 5.09 17.95
CA GLU A 94 -5.91 5.20 18.24
C GLU A 94 -6.72 4.91 16.97
N TRP A 95 -7.70 4.03 17.09
CA TRP A 95 -8.65 3.71 16.04
C TRP A 95 -9.96 4.43 16.33
N SER A 96 -10.48 5.18 15.36
CA SER A 96 -11.79 5.76 15.50
C SER A 96 -12.89 4.70 15.31
N ASP A 97 -14.03 4.86 15.97
CA ASP A 97 -15.21 4.00 15.82
C ASP A 97 -15.78 3.98 14.39
N SER A 98 -15.42 4.99 13.57
CA SER A 98 -15.81 5.09 12.17
C SER A 98 -14.90 4.27 11.24
N GLY A 99 -13.83 3.65 11.74
CA GLY A 99 -12.81 2.99 10.95
C GLY A 99 -11.87 3.96 10.21
N ILE A 100 -12.15 5.26 10.26
CA ILE A 100 -11.28 6.32 9.76
C ILE A 100 -10.50 6.82 10.96
N THR A 101 -9.25 6.46 11.04
CA THR A 101 -8.41 6.95 12.11
C THR A 101 -7.70 8.21 11.66
N TRP A 102 -7.78 9.20 12.51
CA TRP A 102 -6.88 10.34 12.45
C TRP A 102 -5.52 9.87 12.92
N TYR A 103 -4.52 10.29 12.22
CA TYR A 103 -3.12 9.98 12.41
C TYR A 103 -2.71 9.58 13.85
N PRO A 104 -1.88 8.56 14.00
CA PRO A 104 -1.41 7.57 13.04
C PRO A 104 -2.40 6.41 12.89
N GLY A 105 -3.11 6.37 11.78
CA GLY A 105 -4.24 5.49 11.61
C GLY A 105 -3.98 4.20 10.87
N ASN A 106 -5.06 3.43 10.68
CA ASN A 106 -5.06 2.25 9.82
C ASN A 106 -5.18 2.66 8.35
N TYR A 107 -4.10 3.14 7.76
CA TYR A 107 -4.07 3.52 6.34
C TYR A 107 -4.47 2.38 5.40
N CYS A 108 -4.28 1.12 5.79
CA CYS A 108 -4.77 -0.02 5.02
C CYS A 108 -6.29 -0.09 4.98
N ASP A 109 -6.98 0.37 6.03
CA ASP A 109 -8.44 0.42 6.06
C ASP A 109 -8.97 1.56 5.18
N ILE A 110 -8.34 2.74 5.28
CA ILE A 110 -8.62 3.87 4.38
C ILE A 110 -8.44 3.45 2.93
N GLU A 111 -7.34 2.79 2.60
CA GLU A 111 -7.08 2.29 1.25
C GLU A 111 -8.16 1.29 0.81
N ALA A 112 -8.58 0.37 1.68
CA ALA A 112 -9.62 -0.60 1.35
C ALA A 112 -11.00 0.05 1.14
N GLU A 113 -11.36 1.09 1.89
CA GLU A 113 -12.60 1.85 1.69
C GLU A 113 -12.53 2.70 0.41
N ARG A 114 -11.43 3.40 0.15
CA ARG A 114 -11.19 4.12 -1.10
C ARG A 114 -11.27 3.17 -2.31
N CYS A 115 -10.69 1.97 -2.20
CA CYS A 115 -10.80 0.92 -3.22
C CYS A 115 -12.26 0.61 -3.58
N LYS A 116 -13.13 0.42 -2.59
CA LYS A 116 -14.56 0.16 -2.81
C LYS A 116 -15.23 1.33 -3.52
N HIS A 117 -14.89 2.56 -3.13
CA HIS A 117 -15.43 3.77 -3.75
C HIS A 117 -15.00 3.87 -5.22
N ILE A 118 -13.70 3.78 -5.50
CA ILE A 118 -13.15 3.88 -6.85
C ILE A 118 -13.74 2.80 -7.79
N ILE A 119 -13.93 1.57 -7.28
CA ILE A 119 -14.59 0.48 -8.03
C ILE A 119 -16.04 0.85 -8.36
N ARG A 120 -16.80 1.41 -7.41
CA ARG A 120 -18.19 1.81 -7.60
C ARG A 120 -18.35 2.90 -8.65
N GLU A 121 -17.39 3.82 -8.72
CA GLU A 121 -17.35 4.90 -9.70
C GLU A 121 -16.82 4.45 -11.10
N GLY A 122 -16.48 3.17 -11.26
CA GLY A 122 -16.11 2.58 -12.55
C GLY A 122 -14.63 2.55 -12.87
N TRP A 123 -13.76 3.03 -11.96
CA TRP A 123 -12.31 3.11 -12.16
C TRP A 123 -11.51 1.93 -11.59
N GLY A 124 -12.20 0.85 -11.21
CA GLY A 124 -11.59 -0.28 -10.50
C GLY A 124 -10.50 -1.06 -11.27
N ASP A 125 -10.32 -0.82 -12.56
CA ASP A 125 -9.24 -1.44 -13.34
C ASP A 125 -7.93 -0.64 -13.26
N LEU A 126 -8.00 0.63 -12.83
CA LEU A 126 -6.85 1.55 -12.69
C LEU A 126 -6.24 1.56 -11.28
N ILE A 127 -6.62 0.61 -10.44
CA ILE A 127 -6.11 0.48 -9.08
C ILE A 127 -5.66 -0.95 -8.75
N ALA A 128 -4.70 -1.08 -7.86
CA ALA A 128 -4.44 -2.33 -7.18
C ALA A 128 -5.50 -2.55 -6.09
N LYS A 129 -6.37 -3.54 -6.29
CA LYS A 129 -7.49 -3.79 -5.38
C LYS A 129 -7.00 -4.24 -4.02
N THR A 130 -7.40 -3.51 -2.99
CA THR A 130 -7.10 -3.78 -1.59
C THR A 130 -8.36 -4.20 -0.84
N SER A 131 -8.24 -5.19 0.04
CA SER A 131 -9.36 -5.67 0.87
C SER A 131 -8.91 -6.25 2.19
N LEU A 132 -9.67 -6.01 3.25
CA LEU A 132 -9.53 -6.74 4.51
C LEU A 132 -9.87 -8.22 4.28
N ILE A 133 -8.96 -9.12 4.66
CA ILE A 133 -9.18 -10.57 4.54
C ILE A 133 -9.45 -11.26 5.87
N GLY A 134 -9.20 -10.59 6.98
CA GLY A 134 -9.50 -11.05 8.32
C GLY A 134 -8.68 -10.38 9.40
N ILE A 135 -8.86 -10.88 10.63
CA ILE A 135 -8.16 -10.41 11.82
C ILE A 135 -7.47 -11.62 12.44
N VAL A 136 -6.22 -11.44 12.88
CA VAL A 136 -5.45 -12.46 13.58
C VAL A 136 -4.97 -11.87 14.90
N GLY A 137 -5.47 -12.38 16.01
CA GLY A 137 -5.36 -11.68 17.29
C GLY A 137 -6.05 -10.32 17.21
N ASP A 138 -5.31 -9.26 17.45
CA ASP A 138 -5.78 -7.87 17.32
C ASP A 138 -5.31 -7.21 16.01
N LEU A 139 -4.62 -7.95 15.12
CA LEU A 139 -4.04 -7.41 13.89
C LEU A 139 -4.98 -7.59 12.69
N TYR A 140 -5.27 -6.51 12.01
CA TYR A 140 -6.00 -6.49 10.76
C TYR A 140 -5.09 -6.91 9.61
N VAL A 141 -5.55 -7.83 8.78
CA VAL A 141 -4.77 -8.38 7.66
C VAL A 141 -5.45 -8.02 6.35
N TYR A 142 -4.74 -7.26 5.53
CA TYR A 142 -5.23 -6.82 4.23
C TYR A 142 -4.46 -7.55 3.14
N LYS A 143 -5.12 -7.71 2.00
CA LYS A 143 -4.54 -8.26 0.77
C LYS A 143 -4.73 -7.26 -0.34
N GLN A 144 -3.63 -6.95 -1.03
CA GLN A 144 -3.61 -6.08 -2.19
C GLN A 144 -3.07 -6.83 -3.41
N GLU A 145 -3.57 -6.53 -4.59
CA GLU A 145 -3.01 -7.04 -5.84
C GLU A 145 -1.57 -6.56 -6.01
N LEU A 146 -0.70 -7.44 -6.52
CA LEU A 146 0.70 -7.10 -6.79
C LEU A 146 0.78 -6.16 -7.99
N VAL A 147 1.60 -5.13 -7.84
CA VAL A 147 1.92 -4.14 -8.87
C VAL A 147 3.42 -4.21 -9.14
N ASP A 148 3.79 -4.17 -10.41
CA ASP A 148 5.15 -3.95 -10.83
C ASP A 148 5.35 -2.42 -10.91
N THR A 149 6.16 -1.86 -10.01
CA THR A 149 6.41 -0.41 -9.94
C THR A 149 7.02 0.10 -11.23
N ILE A 150 6.78 1.36 -11.54
CA ILE A 150 7.42 2.01 -12.67
C ILE A 150 8.92 2.10 -12.38
N ALA A 151 9.72 1.45 -13.23
CA ALA A 151 11.16 1.57 -13.18
C ALA A 151 11.57 2.67 -14.16
N GLU A 152 12.30 3.66 -13.70
CA GLU A 152 12.78 4.78 -14.55
C GLU A 152 13.62 4.28 -15.75
N ASP A 153 14.31 3.15 -15.61
CA ASP A 153 15.10 2.54 -16.66
C ASP A 153 14.27 2.04 -17.87
N LYS A 154 12.96 1.82 -17.70
CA LYS A 154 12.04 1.51 -18.78
C LYS A 154 12.00 2.60 -19.86
N TYR A 155 12.33 3.86 -19.51
CA TYR A 155 12.25 5.03 -20.38
C TYR A 155 13.59 5.45 -20.98
N TYR A 156 14.64 4.60 -20.93
CA TYR A 156 15.93 4.91 -21.55
C TYR A 156 15.90 4.78 -23.08
N GLU A 157 15.03 3.94 -23.64
CA GLU A 157 14.80 3.84 -25.07
C GLU A 157 13.69 4.82 -25.48
N ARG A 158 14.08 6.05 -25.81
CA ARG A 158 13.15 7.14 -26.16
C ARG A 158 12.91 7.13 -27.67
N ASP A 159 11.63 7.14 -28.06
CA ASP A 159 11.21 7.42 -29.42
C ASP A 159 11.22 8.94 -29.70
N ASP A 160 11.06 9.33 -30.98
CA ASP A 160 11.12 10.73 -31.40
C ASP A 160 10.02 11.60 -30.77
N ASP A 161 8.89 11.00 -30.36
CA ASP A 161 7.72 11.68 -29.80
C ASP A 161 7.67 11.64 -28.25
N PHE A 162 8.67 11.01 -27.62
CA PHE A 162 8.69 10.78 -26.16
C PHE A 162 8.62 12.08 -25.36
N GLU A 163 9.46 13.07 -25.71
CA GLU A 163 9.52 14.35 -24.98
C GLU A 163 8.21 15.15 -25.09
N ASP A 164 7.55 15.09 -26.24
CA ASP A 164 6.24 15.77 -26.44
C ASP A 164 5.14 15.09 -25.62
N ARG A 165 5.12 13.76 -25.58
CA ARG A 165 4.18 12.99 -24.76
C ARG A 165 4.41 13.22 -23.27
N LEU A 166 5.65 13.20 -22.82
CA LEU A 166 6.01 13.46 -21.43
C LEU A 166 5.64 14.90 -21.03
N SER A 167 5.89 15.89 -21.89
CA SER A 167 5.51 17.28 -21.64
C SER A 167 3.99 17.43 -21.47
N SER A 168 3.21 16.80 -22.34
CA SER A 168 1.73 16.81 -22.24
C SER A 168 1.25 16.12 -20.95
N ALA A 169 1.84 14.99 -20.59
CA ALA A 169 1.51 14.28 -19.36
C ALA A 169 1.86 15.09 -18.12
N LYS A 170 3.00 15.80 -18.13
CA LYS A 170 3.42 16.68 -17.05
C LYS A 170 2.48 17.87 -16.87
N ASP A 171 2.06 18.51 -17.94
CA ASP A 171 1.10 19.63 -17.88
C ASP A 171 -0.24 19.14 -17.30
N LEU A 172 -0.67 17.93 -17.67
CA LEU A 172 -1.89 17.34 -17.16
C LEU A 172 -1.73 16.94 -15.68
N SER A 173 -0.66 16.24 -15.28
CA SER A 173 -0.44 15.83 -13.89
C SER A 173 -0.41 17.02 -12.95
N THR A 174 0.34 18.06 -13.28
CA THR A 174 0.47 19.29 -12.48
C THR A 174 -0.86 20.02 -12.31
N SER A 175 -1.81 19.85 -13.23
CA SER A 175 -3.15 20.47 -13.14
C SER A 175 -4.02 19.83 -12.05
N TYR A 176 -3.73 18.60 -11.62
CA TYR A 176 -4.54 17.83 -10.67
C TYR A 176 -3.82 17.47 -9.36
N GLY A 177 -2.50 17.65 -9.27
CA GLY A 177 -1.74 17.45 -8.05
C GLY A 177 -0.23 17.56 -8.28
N ASP A 178 0.47 18.16 -7.33
CA ASP A 178 1.92 18.41 -7.44
C ASP A 178 2.77 17.12 -7.32
N GLU A 179 2.18 16.03 -6.82
CA GLU A 179 2.88 14.76 -6.55
C GLU A 179 2.46 13.63 -7.50
N ILE A 180 1.69 13.94 -8.54
CA ILE A 180 1.27 12.95 -9.53
C ILE A 180 2.43 12.68 -10.50
N ASP A 181 2.87 11.41 -10.58
CA ASP A 181 3.94 10.96 -11.45
C ASP A 181 3.61 11.14 -12.94
N GLU A 182 4.40 11.96 -13.64
CA GLU A 182 4.17 12.27 -15.07
C GLU A 182 4.35 11.06 -16.00
N TYR A 183 5.23 10.12 -15.66
CA TYR A 183 5.40 8.90 -16.45
C TYR A 183 4.16 8.01 -16.36
N TRP A 184 3.58 7.90 -15.17
CA TRP A 184 2.33 7.17 -14.99
C TRP A 184 1.17 7.82 -15.74
N VAL A 185 1.06 9.15 -15.74
CA VAL A 185 0.04 9.87 -16.51
C VAL A 185 0.25 9.65 -18.01
N MET A 186 1.49 9.66 -18.50
CA MET A 186 1.79 9.33 -19.88
C MET A 186 1.30 7.92 -20.25
N GLU A 187 1.55 6.93 -19.40
CA GLU A 187 1.08 5.55 -19.60
C GLU A 187 -0.46 5.45 -19.56
N LEU A 188 -1.14 6.26 -18.73
CA LEU A 188 -2.61 6.34 -18.73
C LEU A 188 -3.14 6.92 -20.05
N ILE A 189 -2.52 7.98 -20.57
CA ILE A 189 -2.87 8.57 -21.87
C ILE A 189 -2.70 7.53 -22.98
N ASP A 190 -1.59 6.80 -23.00
CA ASP A 190 -1.33 5.75 -23.99
C ASP A 190 -2.33 4.58 -23.86
N TYR A 191 -2.76 4.26 -22.64
CA TYR A 191 -3.69 3.16 -22.37
C TYR A 191 -5.15 3.47 -22.72
N MET A 192 -5.64 4.66 -22.38
CA MET A 192 -7.09 4.95 -22.50
C MET A 192 -7.44 6.27 -23.19
N GLY A 193 -6.44 7.05 -23.61
CA GLY A 193 -6.59 8.36 -24.25
C GLY A 193 -6.66 9.51 -23.24
N GLU A 194 -6.32 10.71 -23.72
CA GLU A 194 -6.21 11.91 -22.90
C GLU A 194 -7.53 12.29 -22.21
N GLU A 195 -8.67 12.25 -22.92
CA GLU A 195 -9.98 12.60 -22.38
C GLU A 195 -10.33 11.76 -21.15
N LYS A 196 -10.21 10.42 -21.25
CA LYS A 196 -10.51 9.53 -20.11
C LYS A 196 -9.48 9.65 -18.99
N THR A 197 -8.22 9.93 -19.32
CA THR A 197 -7.19 10.20 -18.31
C THR A 197 -7.54 11.45 -17.53
N THR A 198 -7.97 12.52 -18.22
CA THR A 198 -8.46 13.75 -17.60
C THR A 198 -9.63 13.48 -16.65
N ASP A 199 -10.66 12.77 -17.11
CA ASP A 199 -11.83 12.39 -16.29
C ASP A 199 -11.41 11.62 -15.02
N PHE A 200 -10.43 10.72 -15.14
CA PHE A 200 -9.92 9.96 -14.00
C PHE A 200 -9.15 10.82 -13.01
N LEU A 201 -8.26 11.70 -13.50
CA LEU A 201 -7.51 12.62 -12.64
C LEU A 201 -8.41 13.65 -11.96
N GLU A 202 -9.45 14.17 -12.66
CA GLU A 202 -10.48 15.01 -12.05
C GLU A 202 -11.19 14.29 -10.91
N PHE A 203 -11.60 13.04 -11.14
CA PHE A 203 -12.19 12.20 -10.09
C PHE A 203 -11.26 12.05 -8.89
N LEU A 204 -9.96 11.75 -9.10
CA LEU A 204 -9.00 11.61 -8.01
C LEU A 204 -8.84 12.91 -7.22
N ALA A 205 -8.74 14.04 -7.91
CA ALA A 205 -8.58 15.35 -7.29
C ALA A 205 -9.84 15.77 -6.50
N GLU A 206 -11.04 15.54 -7.05
CA GLU A 206 -12.32 15.86 -6.39
C GLU A 206 -12.46 15.13 -5.04
N TRP A 207 -11.98 13.90 -4.96
CA TRP A 207 -12.08 13.09 -3.76
C TRP A 207 -10.84 13.11 -2.87
N GLY A 208 -9.82 13.90 -3.21
CA GLY A 208 -8.55 13.96 -2.48
C GLY A 208 -7.76 12.65 -2.54
N TYR A 209 -7.84 11.91 -3.66
CA TYR A 209 -7.09 10.67 -3.88
C TYR A 209 -5.84 10.87 -4.73
N SER A 210 -5.58 12.10 -5.16
CA SER A 210 -4.43 12.47 -6.00
C SER A 210 -3.16 12.78 -5.20
N ASN A 211 -3.28 12.94 -3.90
CA ASN A 211 -2.13 13.16 -3.05
C ASN A 211 -1.29 11.88 -2.98
N ASP A 212 0.03 11.98 -2.92
CA ASP A 212 0.94 10.85 -2.77
C ASP A 212 0.97 9.84 -3.96
N LEU A 213 0.66 10.29 -5.20
CA LEU A 213 0.72 9.46 -6.42
C LEU A 213 2.10 9.54 -7.12
N HIS A 214 3.16 9.58 -6.33
CA HIS A 214 4.54 9.55 -6.84
C HIS A 214 4.93 8.16 -7.39
N GLY A 215 6.05 8.07 -8.09
CA GLY A 215 6.49 6.86 -8.80
C GLY A 215 6.59 5.58 -7.95
N ALA A 216 6.72 5.70 -6.61
CA ALA A 216 6.70 4.54 -5.72
C ALA A 216 5.28 4.01 -5.41
N ASN A 217 4.22 4.77 -5.73
CA ASN A 217 2.82 4.42 -5.47
C ASN A 217 2.01 4.16 -6.75
N VAL A 218 2.69 4.09 -7.90
CA VAL A 218 2.11 3.79 -9.22
C VAL A 218 2.90 2.71 -9.93
N GLY A 219 2.30 2.04 -10.89
CA GLY A 219 2.96 0.96 -11.62
C GLY A 219 2.03 0.23 -12.58
N PHE A 220 2.36 -1.03 -12.85
CA PHE A 220 1.62 -1.85 -13.81
C PHE A 220 1.06 -3.11 -13.17
N LYS A 221 -0.17 -3.43 -13.53
CA LYS A 221 -0.81 -4.71 -13.23
C LYS A 221 -1.26 -5.36 -14.55
N ASN A 222 -0.56 -6.41 -14.96
CA ASN A 222 -0.80 -7.08 -16.24
C ASN A 222 -0.77 -6.13 -17.45
N GLY A 223 0.12 -5.16 -17.46
CA GLY A 223 0.25 -4.15 -18.51
C GLY A 223 -0.71 -2.97 -18.44
N VAL A 224 -1.60 -2.92 -17.44
CA VAL A 224 -2.48 -1.78 -17.19
C VAL A 224 -1.81 -0.86 -16.17
N PRO A 225 -1.68 0.46 -16.46
CA PRO A 225 -1.18 1.41 -15.49
C PRO A 225 -2.18 1.54 -14.32
N VAL A 226 -1.68 1.35 -13.10
CA VAL A 226 -2.50 1.37 -11.87
C VAL A 226 -1.83 2.15 -10.77
N MET A 227 -2.62 2.71 -9.88
CA MET A 227 -2.13 3.24 -8.61
C MET A 227 -2.31 2.22 -7.47
N PHE A 228 -1.46 2.32 -6.46
CA PHE A 228 -1.53 1.56 -5.21
C PHE A 228 -1.03 2.43 -4.06
N ASP A 229 -1.26 1.99 -2.82
CA ASP A 229 -0.94 2.74 -1.59
C ASP A 229 -1.55 4.16 -1.54
N TYR A 230 -2.77 4.29 -2.06
CA TYR A 230 -3.54 5.53 -2.20
C TYR A 230 -4.33 5.89 -0.91
N SER A 231 -3.70 5.68 0.25
CA SER A 231 -4.34 5.97 1.54
C SER A 231 -4.19 7.42 1.99
N ASP A 232 -3.24 8.15 1.39
CA ASP A 232 -2.90 9.53 1.71
C ASP A 232 -2.30 9.71 3.12
N TYR A 233 -1.22 10.46 3.21
CA TYR A 233 -0.64 10.89 4.48
C TYR A 233 -0.90 12.39 4.61
N GLU A 234 -1.76 12.77 5.53
CA GLU A 234 -1.75 14.14 6.01
C GLU A 234 -0.60 14.27 7.01
N ASP A 235 0.44 15.04 6.65
CA ASP A 235 1.51 15.44 7.56
C ASP A 235 1.00 16.40 8.67
#